data_210ce2bd02d74085e0901aabbd083248
#
_entry.id   210ce2bd02d74085e0901aabbd083248
#
_cell.length_a   1.000
_cell.length_b   1.000
_cell.length_c   1.000
_cell.angle_alpha   90.00
_cell.angle_beta   90.00
_cell.angle_gamma   90.00
#
_symmetry.space_group_name_H-M   'P 1'
#
loop_
_entity.id
_entity.type
_entity.pdbx_description
1 polymer ?
#
loop_
_entity_poly.entity_id
_entity_poly.type
_entity_poly.pdbx_seq_one_letter_code
_entity_poly.pdbx_strand_id
1 'polypeptide(L)'
;MSSDPAEATPDNTEEISSEDDKKRKMYIGLDLGTLNSCVLPKLSKPGSDEHHGIWVPTVVGYPEDGILAGILPGNSSMLHGDEALANELHLRLVNPLNDGVIADQEAANSFLKYLRGKVDPEFKREVYCVIGIPAVADAEAKENLKNAAKGAFDGILFIPEPFLAALGMRDEERLTDPXYSDPVXNSXFVDIGAGTTDXCIVQGYFPKPEDLLSIPFAGNEVDVXLDKAIREEYPEVDVPISMIRKFKESYSYVGESESGARVKVPVDGKPRKIEIGKQVGLACNQLLGEIFDSIKEVIAKASPQSVFGMLQNIVLTGGGSRIRNIDQELQRLLVDDGYEEPDVRISSREVMPFVGIGALKVAKAAREDQWIKP
;
A
#
# COMPACT_ATOMS: atom_id res chain seq x y z
N MET A 1 -54.95 59.42 -32.24
CA MET A 1 -54.44 58.07 -32.36
C MET A 1 -53.23 57.93 -31.45
N SER A 2 -53.47 57.29 -30.35
CA SER A 2 -52.58 57.19 -29.21
C SER A 2 -51.47 56.21 -29.48
N SER A 3 -50.24 56.54 -29.12
CA SER A 3 -49.11 55.60 -29.00
C SER A 3 -48.64 55.62 -27.54
N ASP A 4 -48.86 54.54 -26.86
CA ASP A 4 -48.37 54.29 -25.48
C ASP A 4 -46.88 54.13 -25.44
N PRO A 5 -46.20 54.62 -24.43
CA PRO A 5 -44.80 54.34 -24.21
C PRO A 5 -44.60 52.99 -23.43
N ALA A 6 -43.66 52.19 -23.88
CA ALA A 6 -43.32 50.92 -23.28
C ALA A 6 -42.73 51.09 -21.86
N GLU A 7 -43.22 50.34 -20.89
CA GLU A 7 -42.69 50.22 -19.55
C GLU A 7 -41.37 49.47 -19.58
N ALA A 8 -40.34 50.07 -18.99
CA ALA A 8 -39.06 49.43 -18.75
C ALA A 8 -39.15 48.49 -17.52
N THR A 9 -38.87 47.23 -17.71
CA THR A 9 -38.74 46.26 -16.63
C THR A 9 -37.42 46.52 -15.84
N PRO A 10 -37.44 46.49 -14.50
CA PRO A 10 -36.22 46.64 -13.73
C PRO A 10 -35.36 45.41 -13.87
N ASP A 11 -34.07 45.63 -14.12
CA ASP A 11 -33.01 44.64 -14.20
C ASP A 11 -32.77 44.06 -12.79
N ASN A 12 -33.24 42.84 -12.57
CA ASN A 12 -33.02 42.10 -11.32
C ASN A 12 -31.65 41.40 -11.38
N THR A 13 -30.59 42.17 -11.20
CA THR A 13 -29.29 41.62 -10.85
C THR A 13 -29.38 41.13 -9.41
N GLU A 14 -29.73 39.86 -9.25
CA GLU A 14 -29.57 39.18 -7.97
C GLU A 14 -28.08 39.22 -7.61
N GLU A 15 -27.72 39.94 -6.58
CA GLU A 15 -26.43 39.83 -5.92
C GLU A 15 -26.32 38.39 -5.40
N ILE A 16 -25.48 37.58 -6.06
CA ILE A 16 -25.11 36.25 -5.58
C ILE A 16 -24.31 36.47 -4.27
N SER A 17 -24.96 36.19 -3.18
CA SER A 17 -24.39 36.36 -1.85
C SER A 17 -23.17 35.47 -1.68
N SER A 18 -22.16 35.99 -1.01
CA SER A 18 -20.84 35.42 -0.73
C SER A 18 -20.85 34.23 0.26
N GLU A 19 -21.91 33.44 0.35
CA GLU A 19 -22.01 32.30 1.28
C GLU A 19 -21.56 30.95 0.67
N ASP A 20 -21.15 30.92 -0.60
CA ASP A 20 -20.84 29.67 -1.31
C ASP A 20 -19.35 29.30 -1.34
N ASP A 21 -18.52 29.97 -0.54
CA ASP A 21 -17.07 29.75 -0.51
C ASP A 21 -16.62 28.75 0.60
N LYS A 22 -17.56 27.98 1.15
CA LYS A 22 -17.17 26.85 2.01
C LYS A 22 -16.55 25.76 1.14
N LYS A 23 -15.27 25.51 1.33
CA LYS A 23 -14.55 24.44 0.65
C LYS A 23 -15.31 23.12 0.78
N ARG A 24 -15.64 22.51 -0.35
CA ARG A 24 -16.32 21.19 -0.34
C ARG A 24 -15.39 20.14 0.25
N LYS A 25 -15.90 19.36 1.20
CA LYS A 25 -15.16 18.25 1.82
C LYS A 25 -14.93 17.14 0.79
N MET A 26 -13.73 16.57 0.82
CA MET A 26 -13.34 15.42 0.01
C MET A 26 -12.76 14.37 0.93
N TYR A 27 -13.25 13.14 0.81
CA TYR A 27 -12.76 12.01 1.59
C TYR A 27 -11.91 11.12 0.68
N ILE A 28 -10.73 10.71 1.17
CA ILE A 28 -9.83 9.84 0.43
C ILE A 28 -9.31 8.70 1.29
N GLY A 29 -9.00 7.59 0.64
CA GLY A 29 -8.27 6.48 1.25
C GLY A 29 -6.84 6.49 0.75
N LEU A 30 -5.88 6.28 1.63
CA LEU A 30 -4.46 6.24 1.29
C LEU A 30 -3.80 5.00 1.88
N ASP A 31 -3.27 4.18 0.98
CA ASP A 31 -2.31 3.12 1.28
C ASP A 31 -0.93 3.76 1.14
N LEU A 32 -0.25 4.01 2.26
CA LEU A 32 1.05 4.70 2.27
C LEU A 32 2.19 3.69 2.42
N GLY A 33 2.45 2.95 1.35
CA GLY A 33 3.44 1.88 1.37
C GLY A 33 4.88 2.35 1.22
N THR A 34 5.81 1.51 1.68
CA THR A 34 7.26 1.79 1.65
C THR A 34 7.79 1.98 0.22
N LEU A 35 7.32 1.19 -0.74
CA LEU A 35 7.77 1.28 -2.15
C LEU A 35 6.76 1.93 -3.08
N ASN A 36 5.48 1.68 -2.87
CA ASN A 36 4.40 2.22 -3.68
C ASN A 36 3.27 2.66 -2.78
N SER A 37 2.72 3.82 -3.06
CA SER A 37 1.53 4.33 -2.37
C SER A 37 0.35 4.35 -3.34
N CYS A 38 -0.86 4.19 -2.79
CA CYS A 38 -2.08 4.24 -3.59
C CYS A 38 -3.09 5.18 -2.95
N VAL A 39 -3.49 6.23 -3.67
CA VAL A 39 -4.53 7.16 -3.19
C VAL A 39 -5.84 6.91 -3.95
N LEU A 40 -6.94 6.80 -3.19
CA LEU A 40 -8.26 6.48 -3.73
C LEU A 40 -9.25 7.60 -3.39
N PRO A 41 -9.63 8.45 -4.38
CA PRO A 41 -10.56 9.56 -4.13
C PRO A 41 -12.05 9.19 -4.29
N LYS A 42 -12.35 8.04 -4.92
CA LYS A 42 -13.73 7.57 -5.11
C LYS A 42 -13.77 6.05 -5.18
N LEU A 43 -14.87 5.47 -4.73
CA LEU A 43 -15.14 4.04 -4.93
C LEU A 43 -15.71 3.87 -6.33
N SER A 44 -15.24 2.88 -7.05
CA SER A 44 -15.78 2.49 -8.34
C SER A 44 -17.05 1.66 -8.12
N LYS A 45 -17.93 1.64 -9.10
CA LYS A 45 -19.13 0.78 -9.05
C LYS A 45 -18.72 -0.69 -9.19
N PRO A 46 -19.40 -1.62 -8.52
CA PRO A 46 -19.14 -3.03 -8.71
C PRO A 46 -19.22 -3.40 -10.21
N GLY A 47 -18.25 -4.16 -10.68
CA GLY A 47 -18.20 -4.61 -12.07
C GLY A 47 -17.74 -3.56 -13.09
N SER A 48 -17.31 -2.37 -12.64
CA SER A 48 -16.66 -1.42 -13.56
C SER A 48 -15.16 -1.71 -13.61
N ASP A 49 -14.56 -1.54 -14.78
CA ASP A 49 -13.10 -1.69 -14.96
C ASP A 49 -12.32 -0.53 -14.31
N GLU A 50 -12.98 0.32 -13.54
CA GLU A 50 -12.41 1.54 -12.93
C GLU A 50 -11.94 1.36 -11.49
N HIS A 51 -11.49 0.16 -11.08
CA HIS A 51 -10.92 -0.05 -9.74
C HIS A 51 -9.47 0.47 -9.65
N HIS A 52 -9.24 1.64 -10.24
CA HIS A 52 -7.88 2.15 -10.28
C HIS A 52 -7.69 3.26 -9.24
N GLY A 53 -7.09 2.89 -8.11
CA GLY A 53 -6.43 3.88 -7.26
C GLY A 53 -5.30 4.54 -8.07
N ILE A 54 -4.90 5.72 -7.67
CA ILE A 54 -3.75 6.41 -8.26
C ILE A 54 -2.50 5.84 -7.57
N TRP A 55 -1.77 4.98 -8.29
CA TRP A 55 -0.54 4.36 -7.79
C TRP A 55 0.64 5.27 -8.07
N VAL A 56 1.51 5.43 -7.10
CA VAL A 56 2.69 6.29 -7.18
C VAL A 56 3.85 5.62 -6.45
N PRO A 57 5.03 5.48 -7.08
CA PRO A 57 6.23 5.05 -6.35
C PRO A 57 6.52 6.00 -5.19
N THR A 58 6.80 5.43 -4.00
CA THR A 58 7.03 6.21 -2.78
C THR A 58 8.48 6.69 -2.74
N VAL A 59 8.78 7.69 -3.56
CA VAL A 59 10.14 8.21 -3.70
C VAL A 59 10.11 9.71 -4.03
N VAL A 60 11.11 10.42 -3.50
CA VAL A 60 11.34 11.84 -3.77
C VAL A 60 12.78 11.97 -4.31
N GLY A 61 12.95 12.72 -5.38
CA GLY A 61 14.25 12.96 -6.01
C GLY A 61 14.68 14.40 -5.84
N TYR A 62 15.88 14.61 -5.33
CA TYR A 62 16.52 15.93 -5.19
C TYR A 62 17.62 16.04 -6.25
N PRO A 63 17.74 17.19 -6.95
CA PRO A 63 18.80 17.36 -7.96
C PRO A 63 20.19 17.12 -7.36
N GLU A 64 21.05 16.42 -8.12
CA GLU A 64 22.45 16.29 -7.76
C GLU A 64 23.16 17.64 -7.90
N ASP A 65 24.20 17.84 -7.13
CA ASP A 65 24.97 19.09 -7.14
C ASP A 65 25.58 19.34 -8.55
N GLY A 66 25.41 20.56 -9.02
CA GLY A 66 25.98 20.97 -10.30
C GLY A 66 25.17 20.57 -11.54
N ILE A 67 23.94 20.09 -11.35
CA ILE A 67 23.08 19.77 -12.51
C ILE A 67 22.82 21.01 -13.36
N LEU A 68 22.86 20.87 -14.68
CA LEU A 68 22.67 21.99 -15.59
C LEU A 68 21.20 22.38 -15.73
N ALA A 69 20.92 23.65 -15.93
CA ALA A 69 19.56 24.13 -16.17
C ALA A 69 18.95 23.46 -17.41
N GLY A 70 17.68 23.09 -17.32
CA GLY A 70 16.96 22.47 -18.41
C GLY A 70 17.08 20.94 -18.48
N ILE A 71 17.89 20.31 -17.62
CA ILE A 71 18.01 18.83 -17.59
C ILE A 71 16.76 18.24 -16.92
N LEU A 72 16.31 18.81 -15.82
CA LEU A 72 15.12 18.32 -15.11
C LEU A 72 13.84 19.01 -15.62
N PRO A 73 12.70 18.31 -15.64
CA PRO A 73 11.43 18.91 -16.04
C PRO A 73 11.11 20.20 -15.23
N GLY A 74 10.83 21.30 -15.93
CA GLY A 74 10.48 22.57 -15.30
C GLY A 74 11.55 23.18 -14.41
N ASN A 75 12.79 22.73 -14.49
CA ASN A 75 13.88 23.10 -13.55
C ASN A 75 13.47 22.89 -12.09
N SER A 76 12.71 21.81 -11.83
CA SER A 76 12.17 21.52 -10.50
C SER A 76 13.28 21.27 -9.48
N SER A 77 13.09 21.80 -8.27
CA SER A 77 13.97 21.56 -7.12
C SER A 77 13.70 20.20 -6.47
N MET A 78 12.65 19.52 -6.91
CA MET A 78 12.23 18.25 -6.32
C MET A 78 11.26 17.53 -7.29
N LEU A 79 11.47 16.25 -7.51
CA LEU A 79 10.57 15.40 -8.31
C LEU A 79 10.02 14.26 -7.44
N HIS A 80 8.87 13.71 -7.80
CA HIS A 80 8.18 12.67 -7.03
C HIS A 80 7.75 11.50 -7.91
N GLY A 81 7.73 10.31 -7.31
CA GLY A 81 7.17 9.12 -7.94
C GLY A 81 7.82 8.78 -9.28
N ASP A 82 6.98 8.54 -10.29
CA ASP A 82 7.46 8.14 -11.63
C ASP A 82 8.41 9.17 -12.25
N GLU A 83 8.17 10.47 -12.03
CA GLU A 83 9.07 11.50 -12.56
C GLU A 83 10.44 11.44 -11.90
N ALA A 84 10.51 11.15 -10.59
CA ALA A 84 11.78 10.99 -9.90
C ALA A 84 12.53 9.77 -10.44
N LEU A 85 11.84 8.63 -10.61
CA LEU A 85 12.45 7.41 -11.16
C LEU A 85 12.91 7.59 -12.62
N ALA A 86 12.13 8.30 -13.42
CA ALA A 86 12.48 8.55 -14.83
C ALA A 86 13.74 9.44 -14.98
N ASN A 87 14.09 10.18 -13.92
CA ASN A 87 15.24 11.09 -13.91
C ASN A 87 16.31 10.66 -12.89
N GLU A 88 16.30 9.38 -12.45
CA GLU A 88 17.16 8.87 -11.36
C GLU A 88 18.67 9.12 -11.59
N LEU A 89 19.11 9.19 -12.84
CA LEU A 89 20.51 9.47 -13.18
C LEU A 89 20.98 10.86 -12.67
N HIS A 90 20.04 11.79 -12.53
CA HIS A 90 20.32 13.20 -12.23
C HIS A 90 19.85 13.60 -10.82
N LEU A 91 19.36 12.60 -10.05
CA LEU A 91 18.72 12.87 -8.75
C LEU A 91 19.29 11.98 -7.65
N ARG A 92 19.47 12.54 -6.49
CA ARG A 92 19.62 11.78 -5.25
C ARG A 92 18.20 11.35 -4.82
N LEU A 93 17.92 10.07 -4.92
CA LEU A 93 16.62 9.52 -4.54
C LEU A 93 16.54 9.30 -3.03
N VAL A 94 15.43 9.71 -2.43
CA VAL A 94 15.13 9.54 -1.01
C VAL A 94 13.79 8.81 -0.87
N ASN A 95 13.77 7.73 -0.11
CA ASN A 95 12.53 7.05 0.27
C ASN A 95 11.96 7.75 1.51
N PRO A 96 10.77 8.34 1.42
CA PRO A 96 10.15 9.01 2.57
C PRO A 96 9.89 8.10 3.76
N LEU A 97 9.70 6.79 3.48
CA LEU A 97 9.41 5.76 4.49
C LEU A 97 10.45 4.65 4.45
N ASN A 98 10.71 4.06 5.61
CA ASN A 98 11.42 2.81 5.75
C ASN A 98 10.62 1.89 6.66
N ASP A 99 10.30 0.70 6.18
CA ASP A 99 9.52 -0.31 6.92
C ASP A 99 8.24 0.26 7.56
N GLY A 100 7.51 1.05 6.76
CA GLY A 100 6.22 1.61 7.16
C GLY A 100 6.29 2.82 8.09
N VAL A 101 7.49 3.29 8.45
CA VAL A 101 7.65 4.49 9.30
C VAL A 101 8.35 5.63 8.53
N ILE A 102 8.12 6.86 8.95
CA ILE A 102 8.75 8.03 8.33
C ILE A 102 10.27 7.97 8.54
N ALA A 103 11.02 7.93 7.44
CA ALA A 103 12.48 7.93 7.44
C ALA A 103 13.05 9.34 7.22
N ASP A 104 12.33 10.16 6.42
CA ASP A 104 12.73 11.54 6.13
C ASP A 104 11.47 12.41 6.19
N GLN A 105 11.43 13.30 7.18
CA GLN A 105 10.24 14.11 7.48
C GLN A 105 9.91 15.11 6.36
N GLU A 106 10.94 15.72 5.76
CA GLU A 106 10.75 16.69 4.67
C GLU A 106 10.27 15.99 3.41
N ALA A 107 10.92 14.89 3.04
CA ALA A 107 10.51 14.09 1.88
C ALA A 107 9.09 13.56 2.06
N ALA A 108 8.73 13.09 3.26
CA ALA A 108 7.38 12.57 3.53
C ALA A 108 6.32 13.67 3.41
N ASN A 109 6.58 14.85 3.98
CA ASN A 109 5.64 15.99 3.86
C ASN A 109 5.46 16.40 2.39
N SER A 110 6.56 16.49 1.65
CA SER A 110 6.51 16.83 0.23
C SER A 110 5.75 15.78 -0.57
N PHE A 111 5.99 14.50 -0.28
CA PHE A 111 5.32 13.39 -0.97
C PHE A 111 3.80 13.39 -0.69
N LEU A 112 3.39 13.60 0.56
CA LEU A 112 1.96 13.65 0.91
C LEU A 112 1.26 14.85 0.24
N LYS A 113 1.92 16.01 0.13
CA LYS A 113 1.41 17.16 -0.63
C LYS A 113 1.29 16.83 -2.12
N TYR A 114 2.25 16.10 -2.68
CA TYR A 114 2.19 15.64 -4.06
C TYR A 114 0.99 14.70 -4.27
N LEU A 115 0.77 13.73 -3.37
CA LEU A 115 -0.41 12.86 -3.44
C LEU A 115 -1.72 13.66 -3.34
N ARG A 116 -1.79 14.65 -2.44
CA ARG A 116 -2.92 15.58 -2.36
C ARG A 116 -3.15 16.26 -3.71
N GLY A 117 -2.10 16.74 -4.35
CA GLY A 117 -2.16 17.38 -5.67
C GLY A 117 -2.71 16.47 -6.76
N LYS A 118 -2.53 15.15 -6.65
CA LYS A 118 -3.10 14.20 -7.62
C LYS A 118 -4.63 14.13 -7.55
N VAL A 119 -5.23 14.40 -6.38
CA VAL A 119 -6.68 14.30 -6.18
C VAL A 119 -7.36 15.66 -6.12
N ASP A 120 -6.64 16.71 -5.76
CA ASP A 120 -7.13 18.10 -5.66
C ASP A 120 -6.06 19.07 -6.18
N PRO A 121 -5.81 19.11 -7.51
CA PRO A 121 -4.71 19.89 -8.09
C PRO A 121 -4.72 21.38 -7.76
N GLU A 122 -5.89 21.94 -7.52
CA GLU A 122 -6.05 23.37 -7.23
C GLU A 122 -6.07 23.68 -5.72
N PHE A 123 -5.99 22.64 -4.87
CA PHE A 123 -6.03 22.75 -3.41
C PHE A 123 -7.25 23.54 -2.91
N LYS A 124 -8.40 23.33 -3.57
CA LYS A 124 -9.67 24.04 -3.28
C LYS A 124 -10.58 23.34 -2.30
N ARG A 125 -10.32 22.07 -1.98
CA ARG A 125 -11.19 21.27 -1.11
C ARG A 125 -10.59 21.11 0.29
N GLU A 126 -11.43 20.80 1.27
CA GLU A 126 -10.98 20.26 2.55
C GLU A 126 -10.83 18.76 2.37
N VAL A 127 -9.61 18.23 2.50
CA VAL A 127 -9.33 16.82 2.25
C VAL A 127 -9.13 16.07 3.58
N TYR A 128 -9.99 15.08 3.79
CA TYR A 128 -9.98 14.18 4.94
C TYR A 128 -9.47 12.82 4.49
N CYS A 129 -8.38 12.36 5.08
CA CYS A 129 -7.65 11.19 4.62
C CYS A 129 -7.56 10.09 5.69
N VAL A 130 -8.04 8.89 5.38
CA VAL A 130 -7.71 7.71 6.19
C VAL A 130 -6.42 7.12 5.60
N ILE A 131 -5.40 6.96 6.44
CA ILE A 131 -4.08 6.46 6.05
C ILE A 131 -3.88 5.08 6.65
N GLY A 132 -3.58 4.10 5.78
CA GLY A 132 -3.14 2.77 6.21
C GLY A 132 -1.78 2.88 6.89
N ILE A 133 -1.62 2.18 8.02
CA ILE A 133 -0.36 2.12 8.77
C ILE A 133 -0.06 0.66 9.11
N PRO A 134 1.22 0.30 9.35
CA PRO A 134 1.55 -1.05 9.80
C PRO A 134 0.75 -1.44 11.05
N ALA A 135 0.48 -2.74 11.20
CA ALA A 135 -0.40 -3.25 12.27
C ALA A 135 0.01 -2.77 13.66
N VAL A 136 1.30 -2.69 13.92
CA VAL A 136 1.84 -2.27 15.24
C VAL A 136 2.69 -0.99 15.09
N ALA A 137 2.02 0.12 14.72
CA ALA A 137 2.68 1.43 14.69
C ALA A 137 2.61 2.07 16.08
N ASP A 138 3.76 2.48 16.61
CA ASP A 138 3.84 3.11 17.94
C ASP A 138 3.41 4.59 17.92
N ALA A 139 3.41 5.21 19.10
CA ALA A 139 2.99 6.61 19.26
C ALA A 139 3.92 7.57 18.51
N GLU A 140 5.23 7.27 18.48
CA GLU A 140 6.22 8.11 17.79
C GLU A 140 6.01 8.06 16.27
N ALA A 141 5.82 6.87 15.71
CA ALA A 141 5.54 6.69 14.27
C ALA A 141 4.27 7.45 13.87
N LYS A 142 3.21 7.37 14.67
CA LYS A 142 1.94 8.09 14.43
C LYS A 142 2.14 9.61 14.50
N GLU A 143 2.91 10.11 15.47
CA GLU A 143 3.16 11.55 15.58
C GLU A 143 4.04 12.04 14.42
N ASN A 144 5.03 11.27 14.00
CA ASN A 144 5.86 11.59 12.83
C ASN A 144 5.00 11.67 11.56
N LEU A 145 4.11 10.71 11.36
CA LEU A 145 3.20 10.71 10.20
C LEU A 145 2.21 11.88 10.27
N LYS A 146 1.68 12.18 11.47
CA LYS A 146 0.84 13.36 11.67
C LYS A 146 1.59 14.64 11.29
N ASN A 147 2.85 14.77 11.69
CA ASN A 147 3.68 15.92 11.33
C ASN A 147 3.93 16.00 9.82
N ALA A 148 4.19 14.86 9.17
CA ALA A 148 4.36 14.81 7.72
C ALA A 148 3.07 15.20 6.97
N ALA A 149 1.89 14.94 7.55
CA ALA A 149 0.60 15.27 6.93
C ALA A 149 0.22 16.75 6.98
N LYS A 150 0.99 17.59 7.73
CA LYS A 150 0.71 19.03 7.86
C LYS A 150 0.72 19.73 6.50
N GLY A 151 -0.37 20.43 6.19
CA GLY A 151 -0.53 21.15 4.93
C GLY A 151 -0.86 20.25 3.74
N ALA A 152 -0.86 18.93 3.93
CA ALA A 152 -1.35 17.98 2.92
C ALA A 152 -2.85 17.70 3.13
N PHE A 153 -3.27 17.43 4.37
CA PHE A 153 -4.66 17.06 4.67
C PHE A 153 -5.23 17.94 5.79
N ASP A 154 -6.56 18.09 5.78
CA ASP A 154 -7.30 18.90 6.77
C ASP A 154 -7.73 18.05 7.96
N GLY A 155 -7.86 16.72 7.75
CA GLY A 155 -8.10 15.76 8.82
C GLY A 155 -7.54 14.41 8.43
N ILE A 156 -7.01 13.67 9.42
CA ILE A 156 -6.44 12.34 9.19
C ILE A 156 -6.96 11.33 10.21
N LEU A 157 -6.98 10.05 9.80
CA LEU A 157 -7.18 8.89 10.69
C LEU A 157 -6.15 7.83 10.32
N PHE A 158 -5.66 7.11 11.31
CA PHE A 158 -4.70 6.02 11.13
C PHE A 158 -5.38 4.68 11.45
N ILE A 159 -5.33 3.73 10.51
CA ILE A 159 -5.99 2.43 10.65
C ILE A 159 -5.00 1.35 10.17
N PRO A 160 -4.87 0.21 10.87
CA PRO A 160 -4.00 -0.88 10.42
C PRO A 160 -4.32 -1.38 9.00
N GLU A 161 -3.29 -1.49 8.17
CA GLU A 161 -3.42 -1.91 6.75
C GLU A 161 -4.15 -3.24 6.58
N PRO A 162 -3.84 -4.34 7.32
CA PRO A 162 -4.55 -5.59 7.09
C PRO A 162 -6.05 -5.51 7.48
N PHE A 163 -6.42 -4.66 8.43
CA PHE A 163 -7.84 -4.42 8.74
C PHE A 163 -8.52 -3.64 7.59
N LEU A 164 -7.83 -2.64 7.05
CA LEU A 164 -8.34 -1.90 5.88
C LEU A 164 -8.47 -2.82 4.66
N ALA A 165 -7.52 -3.74 4.46
CA ALA A 165 -7.60 -4.71 3.37
C ALA A 165 -8.85 -5.59 3.49
N ALA A 166 -9.18 -6.04 4.71
CA ALA A 166 -10.40 -6.82 4.96
C ALA A 166 -11.66 -6.01 4.63
N LEU A 167 -11.72 -4.76 5.08
CA LEU A 167 -12.84 -3.86 4.77
C LEU A 167 -12.92 -3.57 3.26
N GLY A 168 -11.78 -3.42 2.60
CA GLY A 168 -11.72 -3.17 1.16
C GLY A 168 -12.18 -4.37 0.33
N MET A 169 -11.86 -5.56 0.81
CA MET A 169 -12.23 -6.83 0.17
C MET A 169 -13.70 -7.21 0.39
N ARG A 170 -14.32 -6.67 1.43
CA ARG A 170 -15.72 -6.94 1.77
C ARG A 170 -16.67 -6.48 0.68
N ASP A 171 -17.52 -7.38 0.22
CA ASP A 171 -18.57 -7.11 -0.76
C ASP A 171 -19.94 -7.03 -0.03
N GLU A 172 -20.40 -5.83 0.18
CA GLU A 172 -21.66 -5.55 0.91
C GLU A 172 -22.89 -6.09 0.18
N GLU A 173 -22.82 -6.25 -1.15
CA GLU A 173 -23.94 -6.78 -1.94
C GLU A 173 -24.11 -8.29 -1.75
N ARG A 174 -23.05 -8.97 -1.30
CA ARG A 174 -23.04 -10.43 -1.10
C ARG A 174 -23.28 -10.87 0.34
N LEU A 175 -23.55 -9.96 1.26
CA LEU A 175 -23.75 -10.33 2.68
C LEU A 175 -24.94 -11.26 2.93
N THR A 176 -25.88 -11.34 1.98
CA THR A 176 -27.02 -12.26 2.06
C THR A 176 -26.79 -13.58 1.31
N ASP A 177 -25.66 -13.72 0.61
CA ASP A 177 -25.27 -14.91 -0.14
C ASP A 177 -24.67 -15.94 0.82
N PRO A 178 -25.31 -17.14 1.04
CA PRO A 178 -24.72 -18.17 1.92
C PRO A 178 -23.33 -18.66 1.53
N UNK A 179 -22.85 -18.32 0.50
CA UNK A 179 -21.68 -18.67 -0.01
C UNK A 179 -20.63 -17.75 0.12
N TYR A 180 -21.07 -16.71 0.47
CA TYR A 180 -20.05 -15.65 0.61
C TYR A 180 -19.39 -15.73 1.98
N SER A 181 -18.07 -15.94 1.98
CA SER A 181 -17.29 -15.86 3.21
C SER A 181 -16.89 -14.39 3.43
N ASP A 182 -17.60 -13.71 4.35
CA ASP A 182 -17.33 -12.29 4.67
C ASP A 182 -15.93 -12.17 5.31
N PRO A 183 -15.01 -11.47 4.68
CA PRO A 183 -13.64 -11.34 5.20
C PRO A 183 -13.58 -10.56 6.54
N VAL A 184 -14.64 -9.91 6.89
CA VAL A 184 -14.72 -9.18 8.16
C VAL A 184 -15.31 -10.00 9.31
N UNK A 185 -15.66 -11.14 8.95
CA UNK A 185 -16.27 -11.87 9.87
C UNK A 185 -15.41 -12.50 10.82
N ASN A 186 -14.68 -13.32 10.46
CA ASN A 186 -13.68 -14.03 11.27
C ASN A 186 -12.57 -14.52 10.33
N SER A 187 -11.47 -13.84 10.34
CA SER A 187 -10.38 -14.10 9.36
C SER A 187 -9.01 -13.71 9.91
N UNK A 188 -7.63 -14.07 9.37
CA UNK A 188 -6.48 -13.72 9.54
C UNK A 188 -6.11 -13.08 8.45
N PHE A 189 -6.01 -11.92 8.34
CA PHE A 189 -5.37 -11.21 7.26
C PHE A 189 -3.86 -11.13 7.46
N VAL A 190 -3.11 -11.42 6.39
CA VAL A 190 -1.65 -11.34 6.36
C VAL A 190 -1.29 -10.41 5.20
N ASP A 191 -0.89 -9.19 5.51
CA ASP A 191 -0.46 -8.21 4.51
C ASP A 191 1.07 -8.27 4.37
N ILE A 192 1.52 -8.75 3.22
CA ILE A 192 2.96 -8.96 2.93
C ILE A 192 3.42 -7.79 2.06
N GLY A 193 3.91 -6.75 2.73
CA GLY A 193 4.37 -5.52 2.08
C GLY A 193 5.81 -5.57 1.61
N ALA A 194 6.38 -4.39 1.37
CA ALA A 194 7.79 -4.26 1.05
C ALA A 194 8.64 -4.20 2.32
N GLY A 195 8.23 -3.42 3.31
CA GLY A 195 8.99 -3.23 4.56
C GLY A 195 8.53 -4.11 5.70
N THR A 196 7.23 -4.38 5.82
CA THR A 196 6.65 -5.16 6.91
C THR A 196 5.75 -6.27 6.40
N THR A 197 5.59 -7.32 7.22
CA THR A 197 4.51 -8.31 7.10
C THR A 197 3.63 -8.16 8.33
N ASP A 198 2.38 -7.88 8.10
CA ASP A 198 1.41 -7.52 9.13
C ASP A 198 0.26 -8.52 9.23
N UNK A 199 -0.12 -9.20 10.21
CA UNK A 199 -1.05 -10.03 10.54
C UNK A 199 -2.04 -9.35 11.27
N CYS A 200 -3.30 -9.60 11.10
CA CYS A 200 -4.43 -9.06 11.86
C CYS A 200 -5.56 -10.07 11.99
N ILE A 201 -6.03 -10.34 13.21
CA ILE A 201 -7.30 -11.05 13.45
C ILE A 201 -8.44 -10.05 13.23
N VAL A 202 -9.33 -10.35 12.29
CA VAL A 202 -10.47 -9.49 11.94
C VAL A 202 -11.76 -10.19 12.34
N GLN A 203 -12.52 -9.60 13.28
CA GLN A 203 -13.69 -10.24 13.90
C GLN A 203 -14.89 -9.28 14.01
N GLY A 204 -15.14 -8.47 12.99
CA GLY A 204 -16.31 -7.59 12.94
C GLY A 204 -16.22 -6.34 13.80
N TYR A 205 -15.10 -6.13 14.47
CA TYR A 205 -14.85 -4.94 15.30
C TYR A 205 -13.44 -4.41 15.03
N PHE A 206 -13.16 -3.21 15.50
CA PHE A 206 -11.83 -2.61 15.34
C PHE A 206 -10.80 -3.46 16.11
N PRO A 207 -9.70 -3.89 15.48
CA PRO A 207 -8.75 -4.81 16.12
C PRO A 207 -8.10 -4.20 17.34
N LYS A 208 -7.90 -5.02 18.36
CA LYS A 208 -7.19 -4.66 19.59
C LYS A 208 -5.70 -4.96 19.41
N PRO A 209 -4.83 -4.41 20.29
CA PRO A 209 -3.40 -4.70 20.19
C PRO A 209 -3.04 -6.19 20.15
N GLU A 210 -3.76 -7.03 20.88
CA GLU A 210 -3.56 -8.49 20.89
C GLU A 210 -3.98 -9.18 19.59
N ASP A 211 -4.80 -8.53 18.76
CA ASP A 211 -5.23 -9.04 17.45
C ASP A 211 -4.21 -8.73 16.34
N LEU A 212 -3.15 -7.99 16.69
CA LEU A 212 -2.21 -7.42 15.71
C LEU A 212 -0.79 -7.96 15.94
N LEU A 213 -0.08 -8.23 14.84
CA LEU A 213 1.34 -8.56 14.83
C LEU A 213 1.99 -7.92 13.61
N SER A 214 3.20 -7.42 13.77
CA SER A 214 4.00 -6.88 12.66
C SER A 214 5.42 -7.40 12.79
N ILE A 215 5.99 -7.86 11.68
CA ILE A 215 7.40 -8.27 11.63
C ILE A 215 8.12 -7.48 10.53
N PRO A 216 9.39 -7.06 10.77
CA PRO A 216 10.18 -6.37 9.76
C PRO A 216 10.88 -7.36 8.81
N PHE A 217 10.18 -8.42 8.41
CA PHE A 217 10.64 -9.36 7.40
C PHE A 217 9.60 -9.40 6.29
N ALA A 218 9.95 -8.84 5.15
CA ALA A 218 9.02 -8.63 4.03
C ALA A 218 9.78 -8.56 2.71
N GLY A 219 9.23 -7.92 1.70
CA GLY A 219 9.81 -7.87 0.37
C GLY A 219 11.24 -7.35 0.31
N ASN A 220 11.60 -6.35 1.12
CA ASN A 220 12.96 -5.78 1.15
C ASN A 220 13.98 -6.78 1.71
N GLU A 221 13.60 -7.55 2.74
CA GLU A 221 14.48 -8.59 3.29
C GLU A 221 14.71 -9.71 2.28
N VAL A 222 13.69 -10.05 1.49
CA VAL A 222 13.86 -11.01 0.37
C VAL A 222 14.86 -10.46 -0.66
N ASP A 223 14.81 -9.17 -0.97
CA ASP A 223 15.78 -8.53 -1.87
C ASP A 223 17.20 -8.68 -1.31
N VAL A 224 17.39 -8.43 -0.05
CA VAL A 224 18.67 -8.61 0.65
C VAL A 224 19.13 -10.08 0.68
N UNK A 225 18.28 -10.95 0.85
CA UNK A 225 18.52 -12.23 0.91
C UNK A 225 18.93 -12.74 -0.35
N LEU A 226 18.28 -12.28 -1.45
CA LEU A 226 18.58 -12.66 -2.85
C LEU A 226 19.91 -12.08 -3.34
N ASP A 227 20.17 -10.82 -3.09
CA ASP A 227 21.44 -10.18 -3.45
C ASP A 227 22.63 -10.95 -2.87
N LYS A 228 22.56 -11.26 -1.58
CA LYS A 228 23.61 -12.01 -0.90
C LYS A 228 23.83 -13.38 -1.56
N ALA A 229 22.77 -14.13 -1.82
CA ALA A 229 22.86 -15.46 -2.44
C ALA A 229 23.42 -15.40 -3.87
N ILE A 230 23.08 -14.35 -4.63
CA ILE A 230 23.64 -14.14 -5.98
C ILE A 230 25.14 -13.85 -5.89
N ARG A 231 25.58 -12.97 -4.99
CA ARG A 231 27.00 -12.62 -4.84
C ARG A 231 27.84 -13.80 -4.33
N GLU A 232 27.26 -14.68 -3.51
CA GLU A 232 27.95 -15.90 -3.05
C GLU A 232 28.22 -16.87 -4.22
N GLU A 233 27.27 -17.02 -5.13
CA GLU A 233 27.41 -17.92 -6.29
C GLU A 233 28.19 -17.27 -7.45
N TYR A 234 28.03 -15.96 -7.62
CA TYR A 234 28.64 -15.17 -8.70
C TYR A 234 29.34 -13.93 -8.13
N PRO A 235 30.53 -14.10 -7.54
CA PRO A 235 31.23 -12.99 -6.85
C PRO A 235 31.56 -11.78 -7.76
N GLU A 236 31.58 -11.99 -9.08
CA GLU A 236 31.85 -10.92 -10.06
C GLU A 236 30.61 -10.08 -10.39
N VAL A 237 29.42 -10.46 -9.90
CA VAL A 237 28.18 -9.73 -10.15
C VAL A 237 28.00 -8.64 -9.09
N ASP A 238 27.91 -7.40 -9.56
CA ASP A 238 27.67 -6.24 -8.72
C ASP A 238 26.57 -5.39 -9.40
N VAL A 239 25.35 -5.54 -8.92
CA VAL A 239 24.18 -4.85 -9.49
C VAL A 239 23.42 -4.15 -8.36
N PRO A 240 22.72 -3.05 -8.68
CA PRO A 240 21.98 -2.32 -7.66
C PRO A 240 20.78 -3.13 -7.15
N ILE A 241 20.39 -2.87 -5.90
CA ILE A 241 19.26 -3.56 -5.25
C ILE A 241 17.95 -3.43 -6.05
N SER A 242 17.78 -2.35 -6.80
CA SER A 242 16.62 -2.16 -7.68
C SER A 242 16.55 -3.21 -8.80
N MET A 243 17.70 -3.69 -9.27
CA MET A 243 17.76 -4.78 -10.26
C MET A 243 17.44 -6.12 -9.60
N ILE A 244 17.99 -6.37 -8.42
CA ILE A 244 17.67 -7.58 -7.60
C ILE A 244 16.15 -7.66 -7.35
N ARG A 245 15.55 -6.53 -6.98
CA ARG A 245 14.09 -6.43 -6.77
C ARG A 245 13.32 -6.85 -8.03
N LYS A 246 13.71 -6.37 -9.19
CA LYS A 246 13.08 -6.76 -10.47
C LYS A 246 13.22 -8.28 -10.73
N PHE A 247 14.34 -8.87 -10.35
CA PHE A 247 14.52 -10.32 -10.47
C PHE A 247 13.55 -11.06 -9.55
N LYS A 248 13.47 -10.65 -8.28
CA LYS A 248 12.49 -11.21 -7.31
C LYS A 248 11.06 -11.10 -7.88
N GLU A 249 10.65 -9.91 -8.28
CA GLU A 249 9.29 -9.66 -8.80
C GLU A 249 8.95 -10.52 -10.02
N SER A 250 9.95 -10.83 -10.85
CA SER A 250 9.76 -11.63 -12.07
C SER A 250 9.75 -13.14 -11.82
N TYR A 251 10.50 -13.61 -10.80
CA TYR A 251 10.81 -15.05 -10.67
C TYR A 251 10.46 -15.63 -9.30
N SER A 252 9.88 -14.86 -8.36
CA SER A 252 9.59 -15.34 -7.01
C SER A 252 8.69 -16.59 -6.97
N TYR A 253 9.07 -17.54 -6.10
CA TYR A 253 8.31 -18.75 -5.84
C TYR A 253 8.72 -19.33 -4.49
N VAL A 254 7.85 -20.17 -3.92
CA VAL A 254 8.15 -20.96 -2.72
C VAL A 254 7.90 -22.45 -3.01
N GLY A 255 8.40 -23.29 -2.13
CA GLY A 255 8.35 -24.75 -2.28
C GLY A 255 9.61 -25.28 -2.96
N GLU A 256 9.53 -26.52 -3.44
CA GLU A 256 10.67 -27.25 -4.00
C GLU A 256 10.91 -27.04 -5.50
N SER A 257 10.00 -26.39 -6.19
CA SER A 257 10.07 -26.22 -7.64
C SER A 257 11.20 -25.27 -8.04
N GLU A 258 12.10 -25.71 -8.90
CA GLU A 258 13.13 -24.83 -9.49
C GLU A 258 12.50 -23.94 -10.57
N SER A 259 12.73 -22.66 -10.46
CA SER A 259 12.08 -21.69 -11.35
C SER A 259 12.74 -21.56 -12.72
N GLY A 260 13.94 -22.04 -12.94
CA GLY A 260 14.68 -21.87 -14.20
C GLY A 260 14.91 -20.40 -14.54
N ALA A 261 15.11 -19.56 -13.56
CA ALA A 261 15.24 -18.12 -13.72
C ALA A 261 16.59 -17.71 -14.29
N ARG A 262 16.61 -17.25 -15.55
CA ARG A 262 17.82 -16.75 -16.23
C ARG A 262 17.73 -15.25 -16.44
N VAL A 263 18.71 -14.54 -15.90
CA VAL A 263 18.76 -13.09 -16.01
C VAL A 263 20.05 -12.61 -16.70
N LYS A 264 19.99 -11.41 -17.27
CA LYS A 264 21.19 -10.75 -17.84
C LYS A 264 21.67 -9.70 -16.85
N VAL A 265 22.94 -9.75 -16.50
CA VAL A 265 23.59 -8.78 -15.62
C VAL A 265 24.84 -8.21 -16.30
N PRO A 266 25.22 -6.96 -16.04
CA PRO A 266 26.48 -6.41 -16.53
C PRO A 266 27.64 -6.94 -15.68
N VAL A 267 28.68 -7.49 -16.33
CA VAL A 267 29.95 -7.86 -15.70
C VAL A 267 31.05 -7.24 -16.55
N ASP A 268 31.86 -6.37 -15.97
CA ASP A 268 32.90 -5.63 -16.68
C ASP A 268 32.35 -4.93 -17.96
N GLY A 269 31.12 -4.36 -17.85
CA GLY A 269 30.49 -3.65 -18.97
C GLY A 269 29.90 -4.56 -20.05
N LYS A 270 29.94 -5.88 -19.90
CA LYS A 270 29.40 -6.85 -20.88
C LYS A 270 28.21 -7.60 -20.30
N PRO A 271 27.16 -7.86 -21.12
CA PRO A 271 26.02 -8.63 -20.64
C PRO A 271 26.40 -10.10 -20.43
N ARG A 272 26.17 -10.62 -19.24
CA ARG A 272 26.38 -12.02 -18.89
C ARG A 272 25.05 -12.62 -18.45
N LYS A 273 24.76 -13.85 -18.87
CA LYS A 273 23.58 -14.61 -18.40
C LYS A 273 23.97 -15.44 -17.17
N ILE A 274 23.17 -15.34 -16.13
CA ILE A 274 23.31 -16.15 -14.92
C ILE A 274 21.98 -16.83 -14.59
N GLU A 275 22.03 -17.95 -13.87
CA GLU A 275 20.88 -18.72 -13.41
C GLU A 275 20.67 -18.43 -11.92
N ILE A 276 19.53 -17.87 -11.54
CA ILE A 276 19.25 -17.43 -10.17
C ILE A 276 18.06 -18.14 -9.51
N GLY A 277 17.49 -19.15 -10.18
CA GLY A 277 16.27 -19.81 -9.68
C GLY A 277 16.41 -20.33 -8.26
N LYS A 278 17.53 -21.03 -7.96
CA LYS A 278 17.81 -21.55 -6.62
C LYS A 278 17.89 -20.42 -5.58
N GLN A 279 18.58 -19.33 -5.91
CA GLN A 279 18.76 -18.19 -5.00
C GLN A 279 17.43 -17.50 -4.69
N VAL A 280 16.57 -17.33 -5.72
CA VAL A 280 15.22 -16.78 -5.56
C VAL A 280 14.39 -17.67 -4.62
N GLY A 281 14.40 -18.99 -4.86
CA GLY A 281 13.68 -19.95 -4.00
C GLY A 281 14.14 -19.90 -2.56
N LEU A 282 15.46 -19.86 -2.32
CA LEU A 282 16.01 -19.77 -0.96
C LEU A 282 15.51 -18.52 -0.23
N ALA A 283 15.60 -17.36 -0.89
CA ALA A 283 15.18 -16.08 -0.29
C ALA A 283 13.65 -16.05 0.00
N CYS A 284 12.84 -16.54 -0.95
CA CYS A 284 11.39 -16.56 -0.77
C CYS A 284 10.94 -17.57 0.30
N ASN A 285 11.60 -18.72 0.41
CA ASN A 285 11.28 -19.71 1.44
C ASN A 285 11.62 -19.23 2.86
N GLN A 286 12.61 -18.32 3.01
CA GLN A 286 12.84 -17.66 4.31
C GLN A 286 11.63 -16.83 4.72
N LEU A 287 11.09 -16.01 3.79
CA LEU A 287 9.90 -15.22 4.06
C LEU A 287 8.71 -16.12 4.40
N LEU A 288 8.53 -17.22 3.67
CA LEU A 288 7.45 -18.20 3.95
C LEU A 288 7.55 -18.72 5.38
N GLY A 289 8.77 -19.06 5.85
CA GLY A 289 9.00 -19.52 7.22
C GLY A 289 8.61 -18.48 8.27
N GLU A 290 9.02 -17.23 8.06
CA GLU A 290 8.70 -16.12 8.98
C GLU A 290 7.18 -15.87 9.03
N ILE A 291 6.49 -15.93 7.88
CA ILE A 291 5.03 -15.81 7.82
C ILE A 291 4.36 -16.97 8.57
N PHE A 292 4.82 -18.20 8.34
CA PHE A 292 4.28 -19.39 8.99
C PHE A 292 4.37 -19.27 10.53
N ASP A 293 5.55 -18.92 11.05
CA ASP A 293 5.76 -18.76 12.50
C ASP A 293 4.90 -17.61 13.06
N SER A 294 4.78 -16.50 12.32
CA SER A 294 3.94 -15.35 12.70
C SER A 294 2.45 -15.72 12.77
N ILE A 295 1.96 -16.50 11.80
CA ILE A 295 0.57 -16.98 11.79
C ILE A 295 0.31 -17.84 13.03
N LYS A 296 1.24 -18.75 13.38
CA LYS A 296 1.11 -19.59 14.58
C LYS A 296 1.03 -18.74 15.85
N GLU A 297 1.88 -17.70 15.93
CA GLU A 297 1.86 -16.78 17.08
C GLU A 297 0.50 -16.08 17.23
N VAL A 298 -0.07 -15.62 16.12
CA VAL A 298 -1.37 -14.92 16.11
C VAL A 298 -2.50 -15.90 16.46
N ILE A 299 -2.51 -17.11 15.87
CA ILE A 299 -3.50 -18.15 16.16
C ILE A 299 -3.49 -18.52 17.65
N ALA A 300 -2.30 -18.61 18.24
CA ALA A 300 -2.16 -18.97 19.67
C ALA A 300 -2.78 -17.92 20.60
N LYS A 301 -2.93 -16.67 20.16
CA LYS A 301 -3.56 -15.58 20.92
C LYS A 301 -5.07 -15.50 20.71
N ALA A 302 -5.58 -16.12 19.66
CA ALA A 302 -7.01 -16.04 19.29
C ALA A 302 -7.90 -16.79 20.30
N SER A 303 -9.14 -16.36 20.41
CA SER A 303 -10.09 -17.03 21.32
C SER A 303 -10.39 -18.44 20.79
N PRO A 304 -10.53 -19.45 21.69
CA PRO A 304 -10.82 -20.82 21.24
C PRO A 304 -12.06 -20.94 20.36
N GLN A 305 -13.07 -20.08 20.57
CA GLN A 305 -14.30 -20.10 19.79
C GLN A 305 -14.10 -19.62 18.35
N SER A 306 -13.08 -18.79 18.09
CA SER A 306 -12.85 -18.19 16.78
C SER A 306 -11.83 -18.94 15.91
N VAL A 307 -10.94 -19.71 16.55
CA VAL A 307 -9.77 -20.33 15.87
C VAL A 307 -10.20 -21.15 14.64
N PHE A 308 -11.21 -22.02 14.79
CA PHE A 308 -11.61 -22.93 13.71
C PHE A 308 -12.08 -22.17 12.47
N GLY A 309 -12.99 -21.20 12.65
CA GLY A 309 -13.48 -20.40 11.51
C GLY A 309 -12.42 -19.47 10.93
N MET A 310 -11.49 -18.98 11.78
CA MET A 310 -10.38 -18.16 11.33
C MET A 310 -9.38 -18.97 10.48
N LEU A 311 -9.07 -20.21 10.87
CA LEU A 311 -8.22 -21.11 10.08
C LEU A 311 -8.80 -21.36 8.69
N GLN A 312 -10.12 -21.39 8.56
CA GLN A 312 -10.81 -21.55 7.29
C GLN A 312 -10.91 -20.23 6.49
N ASN A 313 -10.26 -19.17 6.94
CA ASN A 313 -10.35 -17.86 6.28
C ASN A 313 -9.05 -17.05 6.48
N ILE A 314 -7.92 -17.64 6.07
CA ILE A 314 -6.61 -16.96 6.08
C ILE A 314 -6.43 -16.29 4.72
N VAL A 315 -6.27 -14.98 4.73
CA VAL A 315 -6.20 -14.17 3.50
C VAL A 315 -4.84 -13.49 3.40
N LEU A 316 -4.10 -13.80 2.33
CA LEU A 316 -2.84 -13.15 2.02
C LEU A 316 -3.09 -11.95 1.11
N THR A 317 -2.54 -10.79 1.47
CA THR A 317 -2.64 -9.56 0.68
C THR A 317 -1.27 -8.88 0.58
N GLY A 318 -1.20 -7.74 -0.09
CA GLY A 318 0.06 -7.05 -0.35
C GLY A 318 0.83 -7.65 -1.52
N GLY A 319 1.93 -7.00 -1.88
CA GLY A 319 2.76 -7.40 -3.04
C GLY A 319 3.36 -8.79 -2.89
N GLY A 320 3.74 -9.18 -1.68
CA GLY A 320 4.35 -10.49 -1.40
C GLY A 320 3.38 -11.66 -1.53
N SER A 321 2.07 -11.42 -1.43
CA SER A 321 1.07 -12.48 -1.64
C SER A 321 1.09 -13.05 -3.08
N ARG A 322 1.77 -12.37 -4.00
CA ARG A 322 1.89 -12.77 -5.42
C ARG A 322 3.07 -13.70 -5.68
N ILE A 323 3.89 -14.02 -4.67
CA ILE A 323 4.93 -15.05 -4.78
C ILE A 323 4.23 -16.37 -5.15
N ARG A 324 4.71 -17.01 -6.22
CA ARG A 324 4.06 -18.26 -6.72
C ARG A 324 4.05 -19.32 -5.65
N ASN A 325 2.91 -20.00 -5.50
CA ASN A 325 2.62 -21.10 -4.59
C ASN A 325 2.60 -20.72 -3.09
N ILE A 326 2.65 -19.42 -2.74
CA ILE A 326 2.77 -19.01 -1.33
C ILE A 326 1.55 -19.47 -0.51
N ASP A 327 0.36 -19.37 -1.07
CA ASP A 327 -0.89 -19.84 -0.46
C ASP A 327 -0.87 -21.36 -0.24
N GLN A 328 -0.51 -22.12 -1.26
CA GLN A 328 -0.48 -23.57 -1.24
C GLN A 328 0.56 -24.11 -0.26
N GLU A 329 1.77 -23.54 -0.28
CA GLU A 329 2.85 -23.97 0.60
C GLU A 329 2.57 -23.60 2.07
N LEU A 330 2.01 -22.42 2.32
CA LEU A 330 1.61 -22.01 3.65
C LEU A 330 0.51 -22.93 4.20
N GLN A 331 -0.49 -23.25 3.38
CA GLN A 331 -1.55 -24.19 3.74
C GLN A 331 -0.97 -25.58 4.05
N ARG A 332 -0.04 -26.06 3.21
CA ARG A 332 0.65 -27.34 3.44
C ARG A 332 1.41 -27.35 4.77
N LEU A 333 2.16 -26.29 5.06
CA LEU A 333 2.91 -26.16 6.32
C LEU A 333 1.99 -26.19 7.54
N LEU A 334 0.84 -25.52 7.47
CA LEU A 334 -0.15 -25.54 8.55
C LEU A 334 -0.72 -26.96 8.78
N VAL A 335 -1.06 -27.67 7.70
CA VAL A 335 -1.54 -29.05 7.79
C VAL A 335 -0.46 -29.96 8.38
N ASP A 336 0.78 -29.84 7.91
CA ASP A 336 1.91 -30.65 8.41
C ASP A 336 2.20 -30.38 9.89
N ASP A 337 1.93 -29.16 10.39
CA ASP A 337 2.10 -28.79 11.81
C ASP A 337 0.89 -29.18 12.66
N GLY A 338 -0.16 -29.78 12.06
CA GLY A 338 -1.32 -30.34 12.77
C GLY A 338 -2.55 -29.45 12.86
N TYR A 339 -2.60 -28.34 12.12
CA TYR A 339 -3.81 -27.53 12.04
C TYR A 339 -4.87 -28.23 11.17
N GLU A 340 -6.11 -28.26 11.64
CA GLU A 340 -7.21 -28.95 10.94
C GLU A 340 -7.85 -28.06 9.89
N GLU A 341 -7.89 -28.52 8.65
CA GLU A 341 -8.59 -27.90 7.52
C GLU A 341 -8.33 -26.40 7.32
N PRO A 342 -7.06 -25.93 7.35
CA PRO A 342 -6.80 -24.52 7.07
C PRO A 342 -7.11 -24.21 5.60
N ASP A 343 -7.70 -23.03 5.34
CA ASP A 343 -7.91 -22.51 3.99
C ASP A 343 -7.14 -21.19 3.85
N VAL A 344 -6.08 -21.24 3.03
CA VAL A 344 -5.21 -20.09 2.77
C VAL A 344 -5.43 -19.63 1.33
N ARG A 345 -5.77 -18.37 1.16
CA ARG A 345 -6.03 -17.83 -0.18
C ARG A 345 -5.40 -16.45 -0.35
N ILE A 346 -5.07 -16.11 -1.58
CA ILE A 346 -4.63 -14.75 -1.92
C ILE A 346 -5.85 -13.86 -2.17
N SER A 347 -5.77 -12.60 -1.74
CA SER A 347 -6.87 -11.63 -1.86
C SER A 347 -7.26 -11.36 -3.31
N SER A 348 -6.28 -11.30 -4.20
CA SER A 348 -6.49 -11.14 -5.65
C SER A 348 -5.21 -11.50 -6.42
N ARG A 349 -5.38 -12.05 -7.62
CA ARG A 349 -4.25 -12.29 -8.55
C ARG A 349 -3.81 -10.98 -9.24
N GLU A 350 -4.70 -10.00 -9.30
CA GLU A 350 -4.40 -8.66 -9.85
C GLU A 350 -4.03 -7.71 -8.71
N VAL A 351 -3.34 -6.63 -9.06
CA VAL A 351 -3.00 -5.60 -8.08
C VAL A 351 -4.28 -4.81 -7.77
N MET A 352 -4.80 -5.01 -6.57
CA MET A 352 -6.04 -4.36 -6.12
C MET A 352 -5.75 -3.45 -4.93
N PRO A 353 -6.29 -2.23 -4.92
CA PRO A 353 -6.04 -1.28 -3.84
C PRO A 353 -6.96 -1.52 -2.63
N PHE A 354 -6.97 -2.76 -2.09
CA PHE A 354 -7.88 -3.11 -0.99
C PHE A 354 -7.69 -2.22 0.23
N VAL A 355 -6.46 -1.89 0.61
CA VAL A 355 -6.18 -0.97 1.71
C VAL A 355 -6.80 0.40 1.43
N GLY A 356 -6.58 0.95 0.23
CA GLY A 356 -7.16 2.22 -0.18
C GLY A 356 -8.70 2.21 -0.21
N ILE A 357 -9.30 1.10 -0.69
CA ILE A 357 -10.76 0.93 -0.72
C ILE A 357 -11.31 0.93 0.70
N GLY A 358 -10.72 0.12 1.60
CA GLY A 358 -11.12 0.06 3.01
C GLY A 358 -10.94 1.42 3.69
N ALA A 359 -9.83 2.09 3.43
CA ALA A 359 -9.56 3.43 3.96
C ALA A 359 -10.64 4.43 3.52
N LEU A 360 -11.03 4.38 2.25
CA LEU A 360 -12.08 5.28 1.74
C LEU A 360 -13.46 4.94 2.32
N LYS A 361 -13.78 3.64 2.51
CA LYS A 361 -15.02 3.22 3.21
C LYS A 361 -15.05 3.82 4.63
N VAL A 362 -13.95 3.70 5.38
CA VAL A 362 -13.82 4.27 6.71
C VAL A 362 -13.94 5.80 6.66
N ALA A 363 -13.26 6.46 5.72
CA ALA A 363 -13.29 7.93 5.60
C ALA A 363 -14.71 8.46 5.41
N LYS A 364 -15.53 7.75 4.62
CA LYS A 364 -16.92 8.14 4.38
C LYS A 364 -17.85 7.88 5.57
N ALA A 365 -17.49 6.92 6.43
CA ALA A 365 -18.28 6.53 7.61
C ALA A 365 -17.86 7.27 8.88
N ALA A 366 -16.68 7.88 8.90
CA ALA A 366 -16.10 8.50 10.08
C ALA A 366 -16.89 9.74 10.53
N ARG A 367 -17.11 9.85 11.85
CA ARG A 367 -17.77 11.02 12.44
C ARG A 367 -16.77 12.18 12.57
N GLU A 368 -17.29 13.39 12.61
CA GLU A 368 -16.45 14.60 12.68
C GLU A 368 -15.51 14.63 13.90
N ASP A 369 -15.95 14.09 15.04
CA ASP A 369 -15.17 14.07 16.28
C ASP A 369 -13.98 13.08 16.25
N GLN A 370 -13.94 12.17 15.27
CA GLN A 370 -12.87 11.19 15.15
C GLN A 370 -11.62 11.74 14.44
N TRP A 371 -11.78 12.77 13.63
CA TRP A 371 -10.68 13.29 12.79
C TRP A 371 -9.62 14.02 13.60
N ILE A 372 -8.38 13.65 13.38
CA ILE A 372 -7.20 14.28 13.98
C ILE A 372 -6.73 15.41 13.03
N LYS A 373 -6.50 16.59 13.57
CA LYS A 373 -5.86 17.67 12.80
C LYS A 373 -4.35 17.44 12.79
N PRO A 374 -3.72 17.33 11.60
CA PRO A 374 -2.28 17.18 11.51
C PRO A 374 -1.51 18.45 11.87
#